data_4bd80066f2a0e8a8e46b0c8e1b9a51bf
#
_entry.id   4bd80066f2a0e8a8e46b0c8e1b9a51bf
#
_cell.length_a   1.000
_cell.length_b   1.000
_cell.length_c   1.000
_cell.angle_alpha   90.00
_cell.angle_beta   90.00
_cell.angle_gamma   90.00
#
_symmetry.space_group_name_H-M   'P 1'
#
loop_
_entity.id
_entity.type
_entity.pdbx_description
1 polymer ?
#
loop_
_entity_poly.entity_id
_entity_poly.type
_entity_poly.pdbx_seq_one_letter_code
_entity_poly.pdbx_strand_id
1 'polypeptide(L)'
;MDISLPALVSILALVILVGISCVNEDLNVGFLGIAFGIIVGGVFAGTPASKVMNAFPLSLFMILVGVTFLFGMAQTNGTMEKLTACSIRACKGNTALVPIIIYILATFITTIGPGNIAGCALMAPVAMAIASKVKMPAFLMTLLVVGACNGAAFSPFAPTGIISNG
;
A
#
# COMPACT_ATOMS: atom_id res chain seq x y z
N MET A 1 -2.03 -3.55 33.85
CA MET A 1 -2.69 -3.78 32.55
C MET A 1 -2.86 -5.27 32.40
N ASP A 2 -4.03 -5.79 32.74
CA ASP A 2 -4.31 -7.20 32.58
C ASP A 2 -4.61 -7.46 31.09
N ILE A 3 -3.65 -8.06 30.41
CA ILE A 3 -3.83 -8.44 29.00
C ILE A 3 -4.87 -9.56 28.99
N SER A 4 -6.03 -9.31 28.40
CA SER A 4 -7.08 -10.33 28.29
C SER A 4 -6.58 -11.52 27.45
N LEU A 5 -7.00 -12.72 27.82
CA LEU A 5 -6.61 -13.96 27.13
C LEU A 5 -6.82 -13.88 25.60
N PRO A 6 -7.92 -13.31 25.06
CA PRO A 6 -8.11 -13.11 23.63
C PRO A 6 -7.06 -12.20 23.00
N ALA A 7 -6.61 -11.16 23.70
CA ALA A 7 -5.57 -10.25 23.19
C ALA A 7 -4.22 -10.98 23.05
N LEU A 8 -3.86 -11.79 24.02
CA LEU A 8 -2.63 -12.57 24.00
C LEU A 8 -2.64 -13.60 22.87
N VAL A 9 -3.76 -14.28 22.67
CA VAL A 9 -3.94 -15.25 21.59
C VAL A 9 -3.91 -14.55 20.22
N SER A 10 -4.46 -13.33 20.10
CA SER A 10 -4.40 -12.53 18.87
C SER A 10 -2.96 -12.15 18.49
N ILE A 11 -2.15 -11.75 19.48
CA ILE A 11 -0.73 -11.42 19.25
C ILE A 11 0.04 -12.67 18.83
N LEU A 12 -0.17 -13.81 19.52
CA LEU A 12 0.44 -15.08 19.16
C LEU A 12 0.06 -15.51 17.73
N ALA A 13 -1.22 -15.44 17.38
CA ALA A 13 -1.70 -15.75 16.04
C ALA A 13 -1.03 -14.87 14.97
N LEU A 14 -0.84 -13.59 15.26
CA LEU A 14 -0.17 -12.66 14.36
C LEU A 14 1.32 -13.02 14.19
N VAL A 15 2.02 -13.35 15.27
CA VAL A 15 3.43 -13.76 15.21
C VAL A 15 3.58 -15.07 14.43
N ILE A 16 2.69 -16.05 14.65
CA ILE A 16 2.68 -17.31 13.90
C ILE A 16 2.44 -17.06 12.42
N LEU A 17 1.48 -16.19 12.09
CA LEU A 17 1.14 -15.83 10.72
C LEU A 17 2.31 -15.19 9.99
N VAL A 18 3.00 -14.25 10.65
CA VAL A 18 4.22 -13.62 10.10
C VAL A 18 5.33 -14.66 9.94
N GLY A 19 5.52 -15.54 10.92
CA GLY A 19 6.50 -16.62 10.85
C GLY A 19 6.25 -17.59 9.69
N ILE A 20 5.01 -18.01 9.48
CA ILE A 20 4.60 -18.85 8.35
C ILE A 20 4.87 -18.13 7.02
N SER A 21 4.55 -16.83 6.95
CA SER A 21 4.77 -16.01 5.76
C SER A 21 6.25 -15.89 5.38
N CYS A 22 7.14 -15.86 6.37
CA CYS A 22 8.58 -15.78 6.11
C CYS A 22 9.20 -17.10 5.62
N VAL A 23 8.55 -18.24 5.95
CA VAL A 23 9.07 -19.57 5.61
C VAL A 23 8.47 -20.11 4.32
N ASN A 24 7.26 -19.72 3.99
CA ASN A 24 6.49 -20.31 2.90
C ASN A 24 5.93 -19.20 1.99
N GLU A 25 6.60 -18.94 0.88
CA GLU A 25 6.22 -17.90 -0.10
C GLU A 25 4.95 -18.25 -0.89
N ASP A 26 4.59 -19.54 -0.95
CA ASP A 26 3.42 -20.02 -1.70
C ASP A 26 2.09 -19.83 -0.94
N LEU A 27 2.14 -19.57 0.37
CA LEU A 27 0.95 -19.40 1.18
C LEU A 27 0.42 -17.97 1.14
N ASN A 28 -0.85 -17.84 0.75
CA ASN A 28 -1.52 -16.55 0.76
C ASN A 28 -1.86 -16.12 2.21
N VAL A 29 -1.02 -15.25 2.75
CA VAL A 29 -1.11 -14.73 4.13
C VAL A 29 -2.44 -14.04 4.41
N GLY A 30 -3.08 -13.46 3.39
CA GLY A 30 -4.38 -12.81 3.52
C GLY A 30 -5.48 -13.80 3.90
N PHE A 31 -5.55 -14.95 3.24
CA PHE A 31 -6.53 -15.99 3.59
C PHE A 31 -6.26 -16.60 4.97
N LEU A 32 -5.00 -16.83 5.30
CA LEU A 32 -4.61 -17.27 6.64
C LEU A 32 -5.00 -16.26 7.72
N GLY A 33 -4.79 -14.96 7.46
CA GLY A 33 -5.17 -13.88 8.38
C GLY A 33 -6.68 -13.84 8.63
N ILE A 34 -7.50 -14.01 7.60
CA ILE A 34 -8.96 -14.10 7.75
C ILE A 34 -9.35 -15.34 8.57
N ALA A 35 -8.75 -16.49 8.28
CA ALA A 35 -9.02 -17.74 9.02
C ALA A 35 -8.66 -17.59 10.51
N PHE A 36 -7.47 -17.09 10.83
CA PHE A 36 -7.05 -16.83 12.21
C PHE A 36 -7.96 -15.79 12.89
N GLY A 37 -8.36 -14.74 12.18
CA GLY A 37 -9.28 -13.72 12.71
C GLY A 37 -10.63 -14.32 13.12
N ILE A 38 -11.20 -15.21 12.30
CA ILE A 38 -12.46 -15.89 12.60
C ILE A 38 -12.29 -16.87 13.77
N ILE A 39 -11.22 -17.66 13.79
CA ILE A 39 -10.95 -18.64 14.86
C ILE A 39 -10.75 -17.93 16.21
N VAL A 40 -9.86 -16.94 16.24
CA VAL A 40 -9.57 -16.19 17.48
C VAL A 40 -10.77 -15.40 17.94
N GLY A 41 -11.46 -14.71 17.04
CA GLY A 41 -12.64 -13.94 17.35
C GLY A 41 -13.82 -14.81 17.82
N GLY A 42 -14.07 -15.93 17.15
CA GLY A 42 -15.17 -16.83 17.48
C GLY A 42 -14.92 -17.68 18.71
N VAL A 43 -13.74 -18.33 18.80
CA VAL A 43 -13.46 -19.32 19.86
C VAL A 43 -12.98 -18.65 21.14
N PHE A 44 -12.07 -17.69 21.06
CA PHE A 44 -11.44 -17.10 22.25
C PHE A 44 -12.12 -15.80 22.73
N ALA A 45 -12.66 -15.00 21.81
CA ALA A 45 -13.34 -13.75 22.17
C ALA A 45 -14.87 -13.90 22.22
N GLY A 46 -15.44 -15.05 21.84
CA GLY A 46 -16.89 -15.27 21.82
C GLY A 46 -17.66 -14.29 20.93
N THR A 47 -16.98 -13.70 19.96
CA THR A 47 -17.54 -12.68 19.06
C THR A 47 -18.26 -13.36 17.90
N PRO A 48 -19.51 -12.98 17.57
CA PRO A 48 -20.19 -13.57 16.42
C PRO A 48 -19.43 -13.27 15.13
N ALA A 49 -19.40 -14.23 14.20
CA ALA A 49 -18.67 -14.14 12.95
C ALA A 49 -19.00 -12.86 12.14
N SER A 50 -20.25 -12.40 12.19
CA SER A 50 -20.69 -11.14 11.55
C SER A 50 -19.91 -9.92 12.09
N LYS A 51 -19.62 -9.89 13.38
CA LYS A 51 -18.90 -8.78 14.00
C LYS A 51 -17.40 -8.82 13.65
N VAL A 52 -16.83 -10.03 13.53
CA VAL A 52 -15.46 -10.25 13.06
C VAL A 52 -15.33 -9.80 11.60
N MET A 53 -16.29 -10.16 10.75
CA MET A 53 -16.31 -9.76 9.35
C MET A 53 -16.49 -8.24 9.17
N ASN A 54 -17.28 -7.59 10.01
CA ASN A 54 -17.45 -6.13 9.97
C ASN A 54 -16.18 -5.36 10.39
N ALA A 55 -15.26 -6.00 11.09
CA ALA A 55 -13.94 -5.43 11.39
C ALA A 55 -12.97 -5.49 10.19
N PHE A 56 -13.32 -6.23 9.13
CA PHE A 56 -12.51 -6.28 7.92
C PHE A 56 -12.51 -4.91 7.22
N PRO A 57 -11.34 -4.35 6.88
CA PRO A 57 -11.24 -3.02 6.26
C PRO A 57 -11.65 -3.06 4.77
N LEU A 58 -12.96 -3.25 4.53
CA LEU A 58 -13.52 -3.44 3.19
C LEU A 58 -13.20 -2.29 2.24
N SER A 59 -13.24 -1.05 2.73
CA SER A 59 -12.91 0.14 1.91
C SER A 59 -11.48 0.10 1.41
N LEU A 60 -10.53 -0.26 2.27
CA LEU A 60 -9.12 -0.38 1.91
C LEU A 60 -8.89 -1.53 0.93
N PHE A 61 -9.55 -2.67 1.14
CA PHE A 61 -9.52 -3.79 0.22
C PHE A 61 -10.03 -3.41 -1.17
N MET A 62 -11.18 -2.73 -1.26
CA MET A 62 -11.77 -2.30 -2.53
C MET A 62 -10.89 -1.29 -3.27
N ILE A 63 -10.24 -0.36 -2.55
CA ILE A 63 -9.27 0.57 -3.14
C ILE A 63 -8.10 -0.20 -3.75
N LEU A 64 -7.50 -1.14 -3.01
CA LEU A 64 -6.36 -1.92 -3.50
C LEU A 64 -6.72 -2.80 -4.70
N VAL A 65 -7.88 -3.45 -4.68
CA VAL A 65 -8.39 -4.24 -5.80
C VAL A 65 -8.59 -3.35 -7.03
N GLY A 66 -9.27 -2.21 -6.87
CA GLY A 66 -9.52 -1.27 -7.96
C GLY A 66 -8.23 -0.73 -8.58
N VAL A 67 -7.26 -0.36 -7.74
CA VAL A 67 -5.94 0.11 -8.20
C VAL A 67 -5.17 -0.99 -8.92
N THR A 68 -5.13 -2.21 -8.38
CA THR A 68 -4.46 -3.35 -9.03
C THR A 68 -5.07 -3.66 -10.40
N PHE A 69 -6.40 -3.63 -10.48
CA PHE A 69 -7.12 -3.86 -11.73
C PHE A 69 -6.82 -2.77 -12.77
N LEU A 70 -6.86 -1.50 -12.35
CA LEU A 70 -6.55 -0.35 -13.20
C LEU A 70 -5.13 -0.43 -13.77
N PHE A 71 -4.14 -0.74 -12.93
CA PHE A 71 -2.75 -0.88 -13.39
C PHE A 71 -2.53 -2.11 -14.24
N GLY A 72 -3.21 -3.22 -13.95
CA GLY A 72 -3.20 -4.41 -14.81
C GLY A 72 -3.69 -4.10 -16.22
N MET A 73 -4.81 -3.36 -16.34
CA MET A 73 -5.32 -2.89 -17.62
C MET A 73 -4.37 -1.89 -18.30
N ALA A 74 -3.79 -0.95 -17.54
CA ALA A 74 -2.86 0.03 -18.07
C ALA A 74 -1.57 -0.62 -18.61
N GLN A 75 -1.15 -1.71 -18.00
CA GLN A 75 0.01 -2.49 -18.42
C GLN A 75 -0.27 -3.25 -19.73
N THR A 76 -1.42 -3.90 -19.84
CA THR A 76 -1.81 -4.61 -21.07
C THR A 76 -2.08 -3.67 -22.26
N ASN A 77 -2.54 -2.45 -22.00
CA ASN A 77 -2.84 -1.44 -23.03
C ASN A 77 -1.62 -0.61 -23.47
N GLY A 78 -0.43 -0.87 -22.95
CA GLY A 78 0.78 -0.08 -23.25
C GLY A 78 0.74 1.35 -22.70
N THR A 79 -0.21 1.66 -21.81
CA THR A 79 -0.32 2.99 -21.19
C THR A 79 0.85 3.28 -20.28
N MET A 80 1.36 2.25 -19.56
CA MET A 80 2.52 2.39 -18.68
C MET A 80 3.79 2.75 -19.44
N GLU A 81 3.99 2.20 -20.63
CA GLU A 81 5.11 2.53 -21.52
C GLU A 81 5.04 3.98 -22.00
N LYS A 82 3.84 4.43 -22.39
CA LYS A 82 3.62 5.83 -22.81
C LYS A 82 3.86 6.81 -21.66
N LEU A 83 3.37 6.49 -20.48
CA LEU A 83 3.53 7.31 -19.27
C LEU A 83 5.00 7.40 -18.87
N THR A 84 5.72 6.27 -18.93
CA THR A 84 7.16 6.20 -18.71
C THR A 84 7.92 7.03 -19.72
N ALA A 85 7.60 6.93 -21.02
CA ALA A 85 8.25 7.69 -22.06
C ALA A 85 7.99 9.20 -21.92
N CYS A 86 6.78 9.58 -21.52
CA CYS A 86 6.43 10.98 -21.25
C CYS A 86 7.23 11.55 -20.08
N SER A 87 7.34 10.79 -18.98
CA SER A 87 8.12 11.18 -17.80
C SER A 87 9.61 11.36 -18.11
N ILE A 88 10.19 10.45 -18.90
CA ILE A 88 11.60 10.55 -19.32
C ILE A 88 11.81 11.76 -20.24
N ARG A 89 10.87 12.05 -21.15
CA ARG A 89 10.93 13.24 -22.01
C ARG A 89 10.85 14.53 -21.20
N ALA A 90 10.00 14.57 -20.16
CA ALA A 90 9.90 15.72 -19.26
C ALA A 90 11.23 16.00 -18.54
N CYS A 91 12.05 14.97 -18.29
CA CYS A 91 13.39 15.10 -17.72
C CYS A 91 14.45 15.61 -18.71
N LYS A 92 14.10 15.87 -19.99
CA LYS A 92 15.02 16.30 -21.05
C LYS A 92 16.30 15.46 -21.15
N GLY A 93 16.22 14.17 -20.88
CA GLY A 93 17.37 13.25 -20.90
C GLY A 93 18.26 13.27 -19.66
N ASN A 94 17.99 14.12 -18.68
CA ASN A 94 18.72 14.11 -17.41
C ASN A 94 18.09 13.13 -16.43
N THR A 95 18.67 11.95 -16.31
CA THR A 95 18.19 10.89 -15.43
C THR A 95 18.21 11.27 -13.94
N ALA A 96 19.05 12.22 -13.54
CA ALA A 96 19.11 12.70 -12.15
C ALA A 96 17.85 13.50 -11.74
N LEU A 97 17.10 14.03 -12.70
CA LEU A 97 15.83 14.73 -12.43
C LEU A 97 14.64 13.77 -12.22
N VAL A 98 14.76 12.53 -12.67
CA VAL A 98 13.68 11.53 -12.57
C VAL A 98 13.19 11.31 -11.14
N PRO A 99 14.06 11.08 -10.14
CA PRO A 99 13.64 10.92 -8.76
C PRO A 99 12.90 12.13 -8.21
N ILE A 100 13.37 13.33 -8.57
CA ILE A 100 12.76 14.59 -8.10
C ILE A 100 11.35 14.76 -8.68
N ILE A 101 11.18 14.49 -9.97
CA ILE A 101 9.87 14.58 -10.63
C ILE A 101 8.89 13.54 -10.03
N ILE A 102 9.35 12.31 -9.83
CA ILE A 102 8.53 11.26 -9.20
C ILE A 102 8.14 11.64 -7.78
N TYR A 103 9.08 12.19 -6.99
CA TYR A 103 8.82 12.66 -5.63
C TYR A 103 7.74 13.75 -5.61
N ILE A 104 7.88 14.78 -6.45
CA ILE A 104 6.94 15.90 -6.55
C ILE A 104 5.55 15.37 -6.98
N LEU A 105 5.51 14.47 -7.95
CA LEU A 105 4.27 13.93 -8.49
C LEU A 105 3.55 13.05 -7.47
N ALA A 106 4.28 12.22 -6.74
CA ALA A 106 3.75 11.40 -5.64
C ALA A 106 3.22 12.28 -4.50
N THR A 107 3.97 13.31 -4.10
CA THR A 107 3.55 14.30 -3.11
C THR A 107 2.26 14.99 -3.53
N PHE A 108 2.19 15.48 -4.77
CA PHE A 108 1.03 16.20 -5.31
C PHE A 108 -0.23 15.32 -5.33
N ILE A 109 -0.12 14.10 -5.87
CA ILE A 109 -1.25 13.15 -5.93
C ILE A 109 -1.75 12.82 -4.52
N THR A 110 -0.86 12.54 -3.59
CA THR A 110 -1.23 12.16 -2.21
C THR A 110 -1.84 13.33 -1.45
N THR A 111 -1.36 14.56 -1.70
CA THR A 111 -1.87 15.78 -1.07
C THR A 111 -3.34 16.06 -1.44
N ILE A 112 -3.74 15.79 -2.71
CA ILE A 112 -5.06 16.19 -3.23
C ILE A 112 -6.20 15.27 -2.77
N GLY A 113 -5.91 14.00 -2.38
CA GLY A 113 -7.04 13.22 -1.96
C GLY A 113 -6.92 11.76 -1.56
N PRO A 114 -6.17 10.88 -2.25
CA PRO A 114 -6.30 9.45 -1.99
C PRO A 114 -5.65 8.98 -0.67
N GLY A 115 -4.89 9.85 0.01
CA GLY A 115 -4.11 9.48 1.19
C GLY A 115 -2.86 8.66 0.84
N ASN A 116 -2.07 8.31 1.86
CA ASN A 116 -0.77 7.67 1.66
C ASN A 116 -0.86 6.26 1.05
N ILE A 117 -1.82 5.43 1.47
CA ILE A 117 -1.94 4.04 1.03
C ILE A 117 -2.28 3.99 -0.46
N ALA A 118 -3.34 4.70 -0.86
CA ALA A 118 -3.76 4.73 -2.27
C ALA A 118 -2.76 5.50 -3.14
N GLY A 119 -2.15 6.57 -2.62
CA GLY A 119 -1.08 7.30 -3.29
C GLY A 119 0.13 6.43 -3.57
N CYS A 120 0.59 5.66 -2.59
CA CYS A 120 1.67 4.68 -2.79
C CYS A 120 1.29 3.60 -3.81
N ALA A 121 0.08 3.04 -3.70
CA ALA A 121 -0.40 2.00 -4.62
C ALA A 121 -0.47 2.49 -6.07
N LEU A 122 -0.84 3.75 -6.29
CA LEU A 122 -0.87 4.39 -7.60
C LEU A 122 0.54 4.68 -8.15
N MET A 123 1.41 5.24 -7.31
CA MET A 123 2.70 5.75 -7.77
C MET A 123 3.79 4.68 -7.83
N ALA A 124 3.72 3.63 -6.99
CA ALA A 124 4.77 2.60 -6.95
C ALA A 124 4.96 1.88 -8.30
N PRO A 125 3.92 1.36 -8.98
CA PRO A 125 4.09 0.72 -10.28
C PRO A 125 4.67 1.66 -11.34
N VAL A 126 4.25 2.92 -11.36
CA VAL A 126 4.75 3.94 -12.29
C VAL A 126 6.23 4.22 -12.04
N ALA A 127 6.60 4.45 -10.79
CA ALA A 127 7.97 4.72 -10.40
C ALA A 127 8.90 3.55 -10.71
N MET A 128 8.46 2.31 -10.47
CA MET A 128 9.22 1.11 -10.77
C MET A 128 9.41 0.89 -12.28
N ALA A 129 8.36 1.14 -13.08
CA ALA A 129 8.46 1.08 -14.54
C ALA A 129 9.47 2.12 -15.10
N ILE A 130 9.50 3.31 -14.50
CA ILE A 130 10.47 4.34 -14.87
C ILE A 130 11.88 3.95 -14.41
N ALA A 131 12.03 3.51 -13.15
CA ALA A 131 13.32 3.08 -12.59
C ALA A 131 14.02 2.03 -13.44
N SER A 132 13.27 1.03 -13.90
CA SER A 132 13.79 -0.04 -14.76
C SER A 132 14.34 0.49 -16.09
N LYS A 133 13.67 1.47 -16.70
CA LYS A 133 14.07 2.07 -17.97
C LYS A 133 15.28 2.99 -17.86
N VAL A 134 15.39 3.75 -16.78
CA VAL A 134 16.53 4.65 -16.53
C VAL A 134 17.68 3.97 -15.78
N LYS A 135 17.57 2.65 -15.52
CA LYS A 135 18.54 1.84 -14.78
C LYS A 135 18.86 2.39 -13.39
N MET A 136 17.86 2.93 -12.72
CA MET A 136 17.97 3.39 -11.34
C MET A 136 17.69 2.25 -10.35
N PRO A 137 18.34 2.27 -9.16
CA PRO A 137 18.05 1.28 -8.12
C PRO A 137 16.57 1.33 -7.71
N ALA A 138 15.91 0.17 -7.77
CA ALA A 138 14.51 0.03 -7.36
C ALA A 138 14.28 0.49 -5.92
N PHE A 139 15.23 0.19 -5.03
CA PHE A 139 15.20 0.60 -3.63
C PHE A 139 15.11 2.13 -3.46
N LEU A 140 15.92 2.89 -4.21
CA LEU A 140 15.88 4.35 -4.17
C LEU A 140 14.51 4.89 -4.57
N MET A 141 13.95 4.37 -5.67
CA MET A 141 12.64 4.80 -6.16
C MET A 141 11.51 4.45 -5.19
N THR A 142 11.54 3.26 -4.59
CA THR A 142 10.56 2.86 -3.58
C THR A 142 10.61 3.77 -2.37
N LEU A 143 11.82 4.07 -1.87
CA LEU A 143 12.03 4.94 -0.72
C LEU A 143 11.52 6.36 -0.97
N LEU A 144 11.73 6.89 -2.19
CA LEU A 144 11.24 8.20 -2.58
C LEU A 144 9.71 8.25 -2.67
N VAL A 145 9.08 7.25 -3.28
CA VAL A 145 7.60 7.19 -3.39
C VAL A 145 6.98 7.05 -2.01
N VAL A 146 7.47 6.14 -1.18
CA VAL A 146 6.94 5.92 0.17
C VAL A 146 7.15 7.17 1.03
N GLY A 147 8.33 7.79 0.97
CA GLY A 147 8.64 9.03 1.69
C GLY A 147 7.75 10.19 1.25
N ALA A 148 7.55 10.36 -0.05
CA ALA A 148 6.68 11.39 -0.61
C ALA A 148 5.22 11.22 -0.18
N CYS A 149 4.69 10.00 -0.30
CA CYS A 149 3.30 9.71 0.05
C CYS A 149 3.04 9.84 1.55
N ASN A 150 3.96 9.36 2.40
CA ASN A 150 3.80 9.50 3.84
C ASN A 150 3.95 10.94 4.31
N GLY A 151 4.89 11.71 3.76
CA GLY A 151 5.03 13.12 4.07
C GLY A 151 3.80 13.94 3.64
N ALA A 152 3.26 13.66 2.47
CA ALA A 152 2.09 14.34 1.92
C ALA A 152 0.77 13.95 2.62
N ALA A 153 0.72 12.82 3.30
CA ALA A 153 -0.46 12.36 4.02
C ALA A 153 -0.89 13.28 5.17
N PHE A 154 0.05 14.06 5.72
CA PHE A 154 -0.22 15.06 6.76
C PHE A 154 -0.67 16.42 6.19
N SER A 155 -0.86 16.52 4.89
CA SER A 155 -1.45 17.71 4.26
C SER A 155 -2.87 17.95 4.81
N PRO A 156 -3.29 19.21 4.99
CA PRO A 156 -4.65 19.53 5.44
C PRO A 156 -5.75 19.08 4.48
N PHE A 157 -5.42 18.71 3.27
CA PHE A 157 -6.37 18.20 2.27
C PHE A 157 -6.43 16.66 2.23
N ALA A 158 -5.47 15.97 2.83
CA ALA A 158 -5.45 14.52 2.90
C ALA A 158 -6.28 14.00 4.09
N PRO A 159 -6.95 12.85 3.97
CA PRO A 159 -7.79 12.31 5.04
C PRO A 159 -7.05 12.15 6.37
N THR A 160 -5.80 11.72 6.34
CA THR A 160 -4.96 11.55 7.53
C THR A 160 -4.61 12.90 8.17
N GLY A 161 -4.33 13.91 7.34
CA GLY A 161 -4.05 15.28 7.80
C GLY A 161 -5.28 15.94 8.41
N ILE A 162 -6.47 15.72 7.84
CA ILE A 162 -7.74 16.22 8.40
C ILE A 162 -7.98 15.63 9.79
N ILE A 163 -7.74 14.32 9.98
CA ILE A 163 -7.93 13.65 11.27
C ILE A 163 -6.89 14.12 12.31
N SER A 164 -5.67 14.40 11.89
CA SER A 164 -4.60 14.79 12.82
C SER A 164 -4.63 16.27 13.22
N ASN A 165 -5.25 17.12 12.41
CA ASN A 165 -5.33 18.59 12.64
C ASN A 165 -6.71 19.04 13.15
N GLY A 166 -7.70 18.16 13.24
CA GLY A 166 -9.04 18.40 13.81
C GLY A 166 -9.13 17.91 15.23
#